data_ff8f8b3687ff161b7df1684d9683d660
#
_entry.id   ff8f8b3687ff161b7df1684d9683d660
#
_cell.length_a   1.000
_cell.length_b   1.000
_cell.length_c   1.000
_cell.angle_alpha   90.00
_cell.angle_beta   90.00
_cell.angle_gamma   90.00
#
_symmetry.space_group_name_H-M   'P 1'
#
loop_
_entity.id
_entity.type
_entity.pdbx_description
1 polymer ?
#
loop_
_entity_poly.entity_id
_entity_poly.type
_entity_poly.pdbx_seq_one_letter_code
_entity_poly.pdbx_strand_id
1 'polypeptide(L)'
;ALPISVIHCDMDDVMLIILPLDHCFAHVAGFYTMMSYGGSIATVPVGKTAMATLKNIPIAIREVRPHVMLSVPALARNFRKSIEAGIKAKGPKVEKLYNFALNNAIAYNREYWNRGGWQNAWRYPLVKLFDRLIFKAVRENFGGRMKFFVGGGALLDIALQRYFCAIGMPMFQGYGLSEATPIICSNSFEGAIFGSSGRIVSPMELKICDAEGNIVPDGERGEIVIKGENVMAGYWKNPESTAATIVD
;
A
#
# COMPACT_ATOMS: atom_id res chain seq x y z
N ALA A 1 -1.30 -12.70 14.38
CA ALA A 1 -1.02 -11.32 13.99
C ALA A 1 -2.02 -10.85 12.96
N LEU A 2 -2.71 -9.75 13.21
CA LEU A 2 -3.79 -9.22 12.36
C LEU A 2 -3.39 -8.94 10.90
N PRO A 3 -2.16 -8.42 10.59
CA PRO A 3 -1.76 -8.14 9.21
C PRO A 3 -1.80 -9.35 8.29
N ILE A 4 -1.54 -10.56 8.78
CA ILE A 4 -1.54 -11.77 7.95
C ILE A 4 -2.92 -12.15 7.41
N SER A 5 -4.00 -11.60 7.95
CA SER A 5 -5.34 -11.83 7.42
C SER A 5 -5.60 -11.08 6.09
N VAL A 6 -4.75 -10.11 5.74
CA VAL A 6 -4.91 -9.27 4.54
C VAL A 6 -3.64 -9.13 3.71
N ILE A 7 -2.47 -9.26 4.33
CA ILE A 7 -1.17 -9.20 3.65
C ILE A 7 -0.66 -10.63 3.50
N HIS A 8 -0.73 -11.17 2.28
CA HIS A 8 -0.26 -12.53 1.99
C HIS A 8 1.14 -12.49 1.39
N CYS A 9 2.07 -13.14 2.10
CA CYS A 9 3.46 -13.31 1.69
C CYS A 9 3.84 -14.79 1.72
N ASP A 10 4.89 -15.14 0.99
CA ASP A 10 5.48 -16.46 0.98
C ASP A 10 6.82 -16.46 1.74
N MET A 11 7.36 -17.62 2.09
CA MET A 11 8.67 -17.75 2.76
C MET A 11 9.83 -17.19 1.93
N ASP A 12 9.70 -17.22 0.60
CA ASP A 12 10.72 -16.69 -0.31
C ASP A 12 10.59 -15.17 -0.55
N ASP A 13 9.57 -14.54 0.04
CA ASP A 13 9.37 -13.11 -0.14
C ASP A 13 10.37 -12.30 0.70
N VAL A 14 10.78 -11.20 0.10
CA VAL A 14 11.66 -10.20 0.72
C VAL A 14 10.89 -8.90 0.83
N MET A 15 10.77 -8.38 2.05
CA MET A 15 10.24 -7.05 2.29
C MET A 15 11.36 -6.05 2.53
N LEU A 16 11.33 -4.92 1.81
CA LEU A 16 12.20 -3.78 2.10
C LEU A 16 11.44 -2.77 2.95
N ILE A 17 11.87 -2.61 4.20
CA ILE A 17 11.33 -1.64 5.14
C ILE A 17 12.10 -0.34 4.99
N ILE A 18 11.40 0.70 4.54
CA ILE A 18 11.93 2.05 4.32
C ILE A 18 11.40 3.07 5.32
N LEU A 19 10.43 2.66 6.13
CA LEU A 19 9.85 3.46 7.21
C LEU A 19 10.58 3.19 8.52
N PRO A 20 10.61 4.14 9.46
CA PRO A 20 11.21 3.94 10.77
C PRO A 20 10.57 2.76 11.52
N LEU A 21 11.40 1.87 12.07
CA LEU A 21 10.91 0.68 12.79
C LEU A 21 10.32 0.97 14.18
N ASP A 22 10.56 2.16 14.72
CA ASP A 22 9.91 2.66 15.93
C ASP A 22 8.43 3.05 15.70
N HIS A 23 8.01 3.19 14.44
CA HIS A 23 6.62 3.39 14.09
C HIS A 23 5.89 2.05 13.97
N CYS A 24 4.75 1.90 14.67
CA CYS A 24 3.98 0.65 14.73
C CYS A 24 3.62 0.08 13.35
N PHE A 25 3.38 0.92 12.34
CA PHE A 25 3.10 0.46 10.98
C PHE A 25 4.27 -0.34 10.38
N ALA A 26 5.49 0.17 10.46
CA ALA A 26 6.66 -0.53 9.95
C ALA A 26 6.99 -1.77 10.79
N HIS A 27 6.82 -1.67 12.10
CA HIS A 27 7.11 -2.75 13.04
C HIS A 27 6.15 -3.93 12.84
N VAL A 28 4.84 -3.68 12.83
CA VAL A 28 3.84 -4.76 12.77
C VAL A 28 3.58 -5.22 11.34
N ALA A 29 3.25 -4.31 10.43
CA ALA A 29 2.97 -4.69 9.04
C ALA A 29 4.22 -5.09 8.24
N GLY A 30 5.39 -4.63 8.66
CA GLY A 30 6.67 -5.02 8.06
C GLY A 30 7.30 -6.19 8.79
N PHE A 31 7.84 -5.94 9.98
CA PHE A 31 8.70 -6.89 10.68
C PHE A 31 7.93 -8.13 11.14
N TYR A 32 6.88 -7.99 11.95
CA TYR A 32 6.16 -9.16 12.48
C TYR A 32 5.40 -9.94 11.39
N THR A 33 4.88 -9.27 10.36
CA THR A 33 4.23 -9.96 9.25
C THR A 33 5.21 -10.90 8.54
N MET A 34 6.40 -10.42 8.19
CA MET A 34 7.40 -11.26 7.53
C MET A 34 7.91 -12.38 8.43
N MET A 35 8.09 -12.13 9.72
CA MET A 35 8.43 -13.20 10.69
C MET A 35 7.38 -14.30 10.72
N SER A 36 6.10 -13.94 10.66
CA SER A 36 4.98 -14.90 10.68
C SER A 36 4.95 -15.80 9.45
N TYR A 37 5.42 -15.30 8.30
CA TYR A 37 5.51 -16.07 7.05
C TYR A 37 6.87 -16.77 6.86
N GLY A 38 7.85 -16.53 7.72
CA GLY A 38 9.22 -17.01 7.54
C GLY A 38 9.97 -16.32 6.40
N GLY A 39 9.47 -15.16 5.95
CA GLY A 39 10.07 -14.38 4.87
C GLY A 39 11.28 -13.56 5.33
N SER A 40 11.95 -12.93 4.38
CA SER A 40 13.15 -12.12 4.63
C SER A 40 12.82 -10.63 4.78
N ILE A 41 13.59 -9.95 5.61
CA ILE A 41 13.47 -8.51 5.87
C ILE A 41 14.77 -7.82 5.53
N ALA A 42 14.69 -6.72 4.81
CA ALA A 42 15.80 -5.80 4.58
C ALA A 42 15.41 -4.38 4.97
N THR A 43 16.40 -3.58 5.36
CA THR A 43 16.20 -2.17 5.71
C THR A 43 17.10 -1.28 4.86
N VAL A 44 16.72 -0.01 4.71
CA VAL A 44 17.55 0.96 4.00
C VAL A 44 18.67 1.43 4.93
N PRO A 45 19.95 1.46 4.48
CA PRO A 45 21.04 2.01 5.26
C PRO A 45 20.78 3.46 5.66
N VAL A 46 20.87 3.74 6.96
CA VAL A 46 20.66 5.09 7.50
C VAL A 46 21.85 5.98 7.12
N GLY A 47 21.56 7.09 6.47
CA GLY A 47 22.55 8.10 6.14
C GLY A 47 22.76 9.11 7.28
N LYS A 48 23.81 9.92 7.20
CA LYS A 48 24.07 10.99 8.18
C LYS A 48 22.98 12.05 8.29
N THR A 49 22.12 12.15 7.29
CA THR A 49 20.96 13.06 7.25
C THR A 49 19.76 12.32 6.67
N ALA A 50 18.53 12.81 6.93
CA ALA A 50 17.31 12.28 6.34
C ALA A 50 17.37 12.26 4.78
N MET A 51 17.94 13.31 4.19
CA MET A 51 18.12 13.39 2.74
C MET A 51 19.10 12.32 2.22
N ALA A 52 20.16 12.01 2.96
CA ALA A 52 21.09 10.94 2.61
C ALA A 52 20.42 9.56 2.70
N THR A 53 19.60 9.33 3.71
CA THR A 53 18.79 8.11 3.82
C THR A 53 17.83 7.95 2.64
N LEU A 54 17.15 9.02 2.23
CA LEU A 54 16.24 9.00 1.07
C LEU A 54 16.97 8.64 -0.23
N LYS A 55 18.22 9.10 -0.41
CA LYS A 55 19.05 8.74 -1.57
C LYS A 55 19.48 7.28 -1.59
N ASN A 56 19.51 6.60 -0.44
CA ASN A 56 19.83 5.19 -0.34
C ASN A 56 18.65 4.29 -0.77
N ILE A 57 17.40 4.78 -0.78
CA ILE A 57 16.22 3.98 -1.12
C ILE A 57 16.33 3.34 -2.51
N PRO A 58 16.60 4.07 -3.61
CA PRO A 58 16.73 3.46 -4.93
C PRO A 58 17.88 2.45 -5.04
N ILE A 59 18.95 2.64 -4.26
CA ILE A 59 20.10 1.73 -4.20
C ILE A 59 19.65 0.44 -3.53
N ALA A 60 19.08 0.54 -2.34
CA ALA A 60 18.57 -0.61 -1.58
C ALA A 60 17.51 -1.41 -2.37
N ILE A 61 16.60 -0.74 -3.09
CA ILE A 61 15.62 -1.42 -3.95
C ILE A 61 16.31 -2.29 -5.02
N ARG A 62 17.37 -1.79 -5.66
CA ARG A 62 18.10 -2.53 -6.70
C ARG A 62 18.89 -3.71 -6.13
N GLU A 63 19.51 -3.53 -4.97
CA GLU A 63 20.32 -4.57 -4.32
C GLU A 63 19.44 -5.66 -3.72
N VAL A 64 18.41 -5.28 -2.97
CA VAL A 64 17.51 -6.20 -2.28
C VAL A 64 16.53 -6.87 -3.24
N ARG A 65 16.09 -6.17 -4.28
CA ARG A 65 15.06 -6.64 -5.23
C ARG A 65 13.80 -7.12 -4.50
N PRO A 66 13.12 -6.27 -3.74
CA PRO A 66 12.05 -6.69 -2.84
C PRO A 66 10.81 -7.18 -3.58
N HIS A 67 10.05 -8.05 -2.92
CA HIS A 67 8.72 -8.49 -3.36
C HIS A 67 7.63 -7.59 -2.78
N VAL A 68 7.83 -7.07 -1.59
CA VAL A 68 6.86 -6.23 -0.88
C VAL A 68 7.57 -5.00 -0.29
N MET A 69 6.89 -3.87 -0.31
CA MET A 69 7.35 -2.65 0.35
C MET A 69 6.21 -1.95 1.07
N LEU A 70 6.51 -1.39 2.25
CA LEU A 70 5.61 -0.44 2.89
C LEU A 70 5.80 0.94 2.26
N SER A 71 4.72 1.68 2.11
CA SER A 71 4.74 3.00 1.48
C SER A 71 3.82 3.99 2.19
N VAL A 72 4.14 5.25 2.02
CA VAL A 72 3.27 6.38 2.40
C VAL A 72 2.99 7.23 1.16
N PRO A 73 1.90 8.02 1.12
CA PRO A 73 1.52 8.77 -0.09
C PRO A 73 2.61 9.69 -0.64
N ALA A 74 3.43 10.28 0.23
CA ALA A 74 4.55 11.13 -0.21
C ALA A 74 5.60 10.34 -1.01
N LEU A 75 5.92 9.14 -0.57
CA LEU A 75 6.87 8.25 -1.23
C LEU A 75 6.32 7.72 -2.56
N ALA A 76 5.04 7.34 -2.58
CA ALA A 76 4.34 6.92 -3.80
C ALA A 76 4.39 8.01 -4.87
N ARG A 77 4.12 9.27 -4.49
CA ARG A 77 4.25 10.42 -5.39
C ARG A 77 5.67 10.60 -5.92
N ASN A 78 6.68 10.41 -5.08
CA ASN A 78 8.07 10.51 -5.47
C ASN A 78 8.48 9.39 -6.44
N PHE A 79 8.05 8.17 -6.20
CA PHE A 79 8.27 7.05 -7.13
C PHE A 79 7.64 7.34 -8.50
N ARG A 80 6.39 7.77 -8.55
CA ARG A 80 5.73 8.16 -9.80
C ARG A 80 6.49 9.25 -10.53
N LYS A 81 6.85 10.34 -9.84
CA LYS A 81 7.66 11.44 -10.42
C LYS A 81 8.98 10.94 -11.00
N SER A 82 9.69 10.05 -10.30
CA SER A 82 10.94 9.48 -10.75
C SER A 82 10.78 8.61 -12.00
N ILE A 83 9.72 7.81 -12.07
CA ILE A 83 9.39 7.01 -13.26
C ILE A 83 9.08 7.93 -14.45
N GLU A 84 8.19 8.91 -14.26
CA GLU A 84 7.79 9.85 -15.31
C GLU A 84 8.99 10.67 -15.82
N ALA A 85 9.85 11.12 -14.92
CA ALA A 85 11.09 11.82 -15.29
C ALA A 85 12.04 10.93 -16.11
N GLY A 86 12.21 9.67 -15.70
CA GLY A 86 13.02 8.71 -16.46
C GLY A 86 12.46 8.39 -17.85
N ILE A 87 11.14 8.34 -17.99
CA ILE A 87 10.46 8.17 -19.28
C ILE A 87 10.64 9.40 -20.16
N LYS A 88 10.43 10.60 -19.61
CA LYS A 88 10.62 11.88 -20.33
C LYS A 88 12.04 12.07 -20.83
N ALA A 89 13.03 11.67 -20.06
CA ALA A 89 14.44 11.72 -20.43
C ALA A 89 14.77 10.86 -21.67
N LYS A 90 13.94 9.85 -21.99
CA LYS A 90 14.09 9.01 -23.20
C LYS A 90 13.51 9.65 -24.47
N GLY A 91 12.91 10.84 -24.35
CA GLY A 91 12.42 11.64 -25.46
C GLY A 91 10.89 11.56 -25.67
N PRO A 92 10.36 12.51 -26.46
CA PRO A 92 8.91 12.74 -26.56
C PRO A 92 8.14 11.58 -27.21
N LYS A 93 8.76 10.80 -28.09
CA LYS A 93 8.14 9.62 -28.70
C LYS A 93 7.89 8.52 -27.67
N VAL A 94 8.87 8.29 -26.76
CA VAL A 94 8.78 7.29 -25.70
C VAL A 94 7.74 7.74 -24.67
N GLU A 95 7.71 9.02 -24.32
CA GLU A 95 6.72 9.59 -23.41
C GLU A 95 5.30 9.44 -23.95
N LYS A 96 5.06 9.75 -25.24
CA LYS A 96 3.74 9.54 -25.88
C LYS A 96 3.32 8.08 -25.87
N LEU A 97 4.24 7.17 -26.19
CA LEU A 97 3.96 5.73 -26.19
C LEU A 97 3.66 5.21 -24.78
N TYR A 98 4.45 5.66 -23.79
CA TYR A 98 4.21 5.32 -22.38
C TYR A 98 2.82 5.78 -21.91
N ASN A 99 2.45 7.04 -22.18
CA ASN A 99 1.16 7.59 -21.79
C ASN A 99 0.00 6.85 -22.48
N PHE A 100 0.16 6.49 -23.75
CA PHE A 100 -0.82 5.68 -24.48
C PHE A 100 -0.98 4.29 -23.82
N ALA A 101 0.13 3.61 -23.50
CA ALA A 101 0.15 2.33 -22.84
C ALA A 101 -0.51 2.39 -21.46
N LEU A 102 -0.15 3.41 -20.66
CA LEU A 102 -0.68 3.64 -19.32
C LEU A 102 -2.20 3.85 -19.34
N ASN A 103 -2.69 4.71 -20.23
CA ASN A 103 -4.13 4.97 -20.36
C ASN A 103 -4.91 3.71 -20.77
N ASN A 104 -4.34 2.88 -21.65
CA ASN A 104 -4.95 1.60 -22.02
C ASN A 104 -4.97 0.61 -20.85
N ALA A 105 -3.90 0.54 -20.07
CA ALA A 105 -3.83 -0.33 -18.89
C ALA A 105 -4.80 0.12 -17.79
N ILE A 106 -4.90 1.43 -17.51
CA ILE A 106 -5.89 1.99 -16.58
C ILE A 106 -7.31 1.67 -17.03
N ALA A 107 -7.63 1.90 -18.31
CA ALA A 107 -8.95 1.62 -18.85
C ALA A 107 -9.30 0.12 -18.84
N TYR A 108 -8.30 -0.76 -19.01
CA TYR A 108 -8.47 -2.20 -18.93
C TYR A 108 -8.70 -2.67 -17.51
N ASN A 109 -7.90 -2.20 -16.53
CA ASN A 109 -7.97 -2.64 -15.15
C ASN A 109 -9.20 -2.11 -14.41
N ARG A 110 -9.73 -0.93 -14.77
CA ARG A 110 -10.88 -0.27 -14.09
C ARG A 110 -10.68 -0.17 -12.57
N GLU A 111 -11.35 -1.04 -11.82
CA GLU A 111 -11.24 -1.18 -10.36
C GLU A 111 -10.25 -2.31 -10.04
N TYR A 112 -8.99 -1.97 -9.77
CA TYR A 112 -7.87 -2.87 -9.50
C TYR A 112 -7.78 -4.01 -10.51
N TRP A 113 -8.11 -5.21 -10.07
CA TRP A 113 -8.03 -6.44 -10.87
C TRP A 113 -9.33 -6.79 -11.60
N ASN A 114 -10.27 -5.92 -11.70
CA ASN A 114 -11.52 -6.20 -12.43
C ASN A 114 -11.28 -6.52 -13.93
N ARG A 115 -10.07 -6.32 -14.41
CA ARG A 115 -9.54 -6.74 -15.71
C ARG A 115 -10.51 -6.47 -16.85
N GLY A 116 -11.21 -5.34 -16.80
CA GLY A 116 -12.01 -4.79 -17.86
C GLY A 116 -13.36 -5.45 -18.09
N GLY A 117 -13.64 -6.56 -17.47
CA GLY A 117 -14.79 -7.34 -17.85
C GLY A 117 -14.82 -7.59 -19.38
N TRP A 118 -15.92 -8.08 -19.91
CA TRP A 118 -16.04 -8.37 -21.34
C TRP A 118 -15.93 -7.11 -22.25
N GLN A 119 -16.41 -5.97 -21.80
CA GLN A 119 -16.41 -4.69 -22.54
C GLN A 119 -15.01 -4.16 -22.87
N ASN A 120 -14.00 -4.47 -22.06
CA ASN A 120 -12.63 -4.03 -22.24
C ASN A 120 -11.66 -5.19 -22.57
N ALA A 121 -12.18 -6.39 -22.76
CA ALA A 121 -11.37 -7.59 -23.07
C ALA A 121 -10.53 -7.40 -24.34
N TRP A 122 -11.01 -6.64 -25.32
CA TRP A 122 -10.27 -6.32 -26.54
C TRP A 122 -8.96 -5.56 -26.32
N ARG A 123 -8.81 -4.88 -25.15
CA ARG A 123 -7.56 -4.18 -24.76
C ARG A 123 -6.49 -5.15 -24.24
N TYR A 124 -6.85 -6.36 -23.86
CA TYR A 124 -5.95 -7.32 -23.26
C TYR A 124 -4.68 -7.59 -24.07
N PRO A 125 -4.73 -7.88 -25.38
CA PRO A 125 -3.52 -8.11 -26.16
C PRO A 125 -2.58 -6.91 -26.17
N LEU A 126 -3.14 -5.69 -26.24
CA LEU A 126 -2.39 -4.44 -26.25
C LEU A 126 -1.73 -4.19 -24.89
N VAL A 127 -2.48 -4.38 -23.81
CA VAL A 127 -1.94 -4.25 -22.44
C VAL A 127 -0.81 -5.25 -22.21
N LYS A 128 -0.97 -6.50 -22.64
CA LYS A 128 0.07 -7.54 -22.54
C LYS A 128 1.33 -7.20 -23.35
N LEU A 129 1.16 -6.62 -24.53
CA LEU A 129 2.27 -6.14 -25.36
C LEU A 129 3.04 -5.02 -24.65
N PHE A 130 2.33 -4.00 -24.16
CA PHE A 130 2.97 -2.88 -23.47
C PHE A 130 3.53 -3.25 -22.11
N ASP A 131 2.96 -4.23 -21.44
CA ASP A 131 3.54 -4.78 -20.23
C ASP A 131 4.94 -5.31 -20.49
N ARG A 132 5.12 -6.09 -21.55
CA ARG A 132 6.43 -6.63 -21.95
C ARG A 132 7.42 -5.57 -22.39
N LEU A 133 6.97 -4.62 -23.20
CA LEU A 133 7.85 -3.63 -23.86
C LEU A 133 8.21 -2.45 -22.97
N ILE A 134 7.30 -2.05 -22.07
CA ILE A 134 7.40 -0.80 -21.31
C ILE A 134 7.36 -1.05 -19.80
N PHE A 135 6.28 -1.65 -19.29
CA PHE A 135 6.09 -1.71 -17.83
C PHE A 135 7.04 -2.69 -17.15
N LYS A 136 7.45 -3.76 -17.84
CA LYS A 136 8.52 -4.63 -17.34
C LYS A 136 9.80 -3.84 -17.08
N ALA A 137 10.22 -2.98 -18.00
CA ALA A 137 11.41 -2.15 -17.82
C ALA A 137 11.26 -1.14 -16.66
N VAL A 138 10.04 -0.67 -16.39
CA VAL A 138 9.75 0.16 -15.20
C VAL A 138 9.90 -0.66 -13.93
N ARG A 139 9.31 -1.88 -13.89
CA ARG A 139 9.43 -2.78 -12.73
C ARG A 139 10.85 -3.24 -12.44
N GLU A 140 11.71 -3.36 -13.45
CA GLU A 140 13.14 -3.67 -13.26
C GLU A 140 13.86 -2.62 -12.40
N ASN A 141 13.44 -1.36 -12.43
CA ASN A 141 13.98 -0.32 -11.54
C ASN A 141 13.58 -0.53 -10.07
N PHE A 142 12.55 -1.35 -9.83
CA PHE A 142 12.10 -1.80 -8.51
C PHE A 142 12.58 -3.23 -8.19
N GLY A 143 13.60 -3.71 -8.91
CA GLY A 143 14.19 -5.04 -8.70
C GLY A 143 13.52 -6.17 -9.49
N GLY A 144 12.46 -5.88 -10.26
CA GLY A 144 11.79 -6.83 -11.16
C GLY A 144 10.93 -7.91 -10.49
N ARG A 145 10.89 -7.94 -9.14
CA ARG A 145 10.15 -8.95 -8.35
C ARG A 145 9.00 -8.38 -7.53
N MET A 146 8.78 -7.05 -7.60
CA MET A 146 7.77 -6.36 -6.80
C MET A 146 6.38 -6.94 -7.07
N LYS A 147 5.76 -7.49 -6.05
CA LYS A 147 4.39 -8.01 -6.06
C LYS A 147 3.40 -6.89 -5.77
N PHE A 148 3.60 -6.15 -4.67
CA PHE A 148 2.71 -5.07 -4.24
C PHE A 148 3.38 -4.14 -3.21
N PHE A 149 2.72 -3.00 -2.99
CA PHE A 149 3.01 -2.11 -1.87
C PHE A 149 1.83 -2.12 -0.90
N VAL A 150 2.13 -1.95 0.38
CA VAL A 150 1.13 -1.64 1.41
C VAL A 150 1.24 -0.16 1.75
N GLY A 151 0.19 0.59 1.45
CA GLY A 151 0.11 2.03 1.69
C GLY A 151 -0.63 2.33 3.00
N GLY A 152 -0.06 3.17 3.83
CA GLY A 152 -0.64 3.58 5.10
C GLY A 152 -0.21 4.98 5.53
N GLY A 153 -0.61 5.39 6.73
CA GLY A 153 -0.26 6.66 7.35
C GLY A 153 -1.02 7.89 6.83
N ALA A 154 -1.64 7.83 5.68
CA ALA A 154 -2.56 8.84 5.14
C ALA A 154 -3.30 8.27 3.92
N LEU A 155 -4.37 8.97 3.49
CA LEU A 155 -5.13 8.58 2.31
C LEU A 155 -4.26 8.62 1.05
N LEU A 156 -4.21 7.50 0.32
CA LEU A 156 -3.55 7.40 -0.96
C LEU A 156 -4.50 7.82 -2.08
N ASP A 157 -4.08 8.79 -2.87
CA ASP A 157 -4.84 9.30 -4.01
C ASP A 157 -5.22 8.18 -5.00
N ILE A 158 -6.48 8.17 -5.47
CA ILE A 158 -7.00 7.16 -6.39
C ILE A 158 -6.21 7.13 -7.70
N ALA A 159 -5.74 8.27 -8.19
CA ALA A 159 -4.93 8.32 -9.41
C ALA A 159 -3.56 7.66 -9.23
N LEU A 160 -2.98 7.70 -8.02
CA LEU A 160 -1.77 6.94 -7.69
C LEU A 160 -2.06 5.45 -7.62
N GLN A 161 -3.16 5.05 -6.97
CA GLN A 161 -3.55 3.63 -6.90
C GLN A 161 -3.75 3.04 -8.31
N ARG A 162 -4.48 3.75 -9.19
CA ARG A 162 -4.69 3.36 -10.60
C ARG A 162 -3.38 3.29 -11.38
N TYR A 163 -2.50 4.26 -11.17
CA TYR A 163 -1.19 4.31 -11.81
C TYR A 163 -0.35 3.08 -11.48
N PHE A 164 -0.15 2.80 -10.20
CA PHE A 164 0.67 1.67 -9.76
C PHE A 164 0.04 0.31 -10.13
N CYS A 165 -1.28 0.19 -10.06
CA CYS A 165 -1.98 -0.98 -10.55
C CYS A 165 -1.75 -1.20 -12.06
N ALA A 166 -1.83 -0.13 -12.87
CA ALA A 166 -1.67 -0.21 -14.33
C ALA A 166 -0.27 -0.66 -14.77
N ILE A 167 0.78 -0.29 -14.02
CA ILE A 167 2.15 -0.72 -14.31
C ILE A 167 2.52 -2.07 -13.67
N GLY A 168 1.54 -2.76 -13.05
CA GLY A 168 1.71 -4.09 -12.49
C GLY A 168 2.39 -4.16 -11.11
N MET A 169 2.38 -3.06 -10.37
CA MET A 169 2.87 -2.97 -8.99
C MET A 169 1.80 -2.32 -8.10
N PRO A 170 0.68 -3.01 -7.81
CA PRO A 170 -0.44 -2.43 -7.09
C PRO A 170 -0.02 -1.90 -5.72
N MET A 171 -0.67 -0.82 -5.31
CA MET A 171 -0.46 -0.19 -4.03
C MET A 171 -1.77 -0.25 -3.25
N PHE A 172 -1.83 -1.14 -2.26
CA PHE A 172 -3.02 -1.38 -1.45
C PHE A 172 -3.09 -0.36 -0.32
N GLN A 173 -4.20 0.37 -0.27
CA GLN A 173 -4.49 1.29 0.83
C GLN A 173 -4.88 0.50 2.07
N GLY A 174 -4.23 0.79 3.19
CA GLY A 174 -4.66 0.39 4.53
C GLY A 174 -5.02 1.60 5.38
N TYR A 175 -5.82 1.37 6.41
CA TYR A 175 -6.16 2.35 7.44
C TYR A 175 -5.90 1.76 8.82
N GLY A 176 -5.41 2.59 9.70
CA GLY A 176 -5.17 2.24 11.09
C GLY A 176 -4.58 3.36 11.90
N LEU A 177 -4.43 3.13 13.19
CA LEU A 177 -3.94 4.07 14.21
C LEU A 177 -2.90 3.39 15.07
N SER A 178 -2.04 4.15 15.72
CA SER A 178 -1.12 3.62 16.73
C SER A 178 -1.87 2.98 17.89
N GLU A 179 -3.00 3.52 18.26
CA GLU A 179 -3.91 3.02 19.29
C GLU A 179 -4.55 1.66 18.96
N ALA A 180 -4.50 1.25 17.69
CA ALA A 180 -5.01 -0.04 17.20
C ALA A 180 -3.89 -0.99 16.69
N THR A 181 -2.67 -0.72 16.94
CA THR A 181 -1.41 -1.50 16.73
C THR A 181 -1.33 -2.28 15.42
N PRO A 182 -1.17 -1.67 14.25
CA PRO A 182 -1.69 -0.39 13.78
C PRO A 182 -2.86 -0.52 12.82
N ILE A 183 -3.17 -1.74 12.29
CA ILE A 183 -4.06 -1.96 11.14
C ILE A 183 -5.47 -2.25 11.60
N ILE A 184 -6.43 -1.48 11.07
CA ILE A 184 -7.86 -1.69 11.24
C ILE A 184 -8.45 -2.34 9.99
N CYS A 185 -8.10 -1.84 8.82
CA CYS A 185 -8.52 -2.43 7.55
C CYS A 185 -7.47 -2.24 6.46
N SER A 186 -7.52 -3.08 5.44
CA SER A 186 -6.63 -3.00 4.27
C SER A 186 -7.28 -3.59 3.02
N ASN A 187 -6.95 -2.99 1.88
CA ASN A 187 -7.14 -3.63 0.59
C ASN A 187 -6.14 -4.78 0.42
N SER A 188 -6.52 -5.76 -0.39
CA SER A 188 -5.69 -6.90 -0.76
C SER A 188 -5.99 -7.31 -2.20
N PHE A 189 -5.33 -8.36 -2.69
CA PHE A 189 -5.66 -8.94 -4.00
C PHE A 189 -7.10 -9.43 -4.10
N GLU A 190 -7.73 -9.73 -2.96
CA GLU A 190 -9.10 -10.20 -2.87
C GLU A 190 -10.06 -9.05 -2.51
N GLY A 191 -10.61 -8.40 -3.53
CA GLY A 191 -11.69 -7.42 -3.35
C GLY A 191 -11.23 -6.01 -3.03
N ALA A 192 -10.07 -5.59 -3.52
CA ALA A 192 -9.65 -4.19 -3.45
C ALA A 192 -10.56 -3.26 -4.25
N ILE A 193 -10.84 -2.09 -3.69
CA ILE A 193 -11.63 -1.02 -4.30
C ILE A 193 -10.84 0.28 -4.22
N PHE A 194 -10.69 0.99 -5.34
CA PHE A 194 -10.01 2.29 -5.35
C PHE A 194 -10.72 3.32 -4.47
N GLY A 195 -9.96 4.00 -3.63
CA GLY A 195 -10.49 4.99 -2.69
C GLY A 195 -11.06 4.41 -1.41
N SER A 196 -11.18 3.08 -1.31
CA SER A 196 -11.52 2.39 -0.06
C SER A 196 -10.25 2.07 0.74
N SER A 197 -10.40 1.98 2.06
CA SER A 197 -9.36 1.45 2.95
C SER A 197 -9.39 -0.08 3.08
N GLY A 198 -10.29 -0.74 2.36
CA GLY A 198 -10.38 -2.20 2.28
C GLY A 198 -11.25 -2.84 3.36
N ARG A 199 -11.03 -4.14 3.57
CA ARG A 199 -11.77 -4.94 4.54
C ARG A 199 -11.14 -4.83 5.92
N ILE A 200 -11.99 -4.96 6.95
CA ILE A 200 -11.53 -5.07 8.34
C ILE A 200 -10.64 -6.30 8.50
N VAL A 201 -9.60 -6.17 9.31
CA VAL A 201 -8.72 -7.29 9.64
C VAL A 201 -9.36 -8.18 10.71
N SER A 202 -9.26 -9.50 10.52
CA SER A 202 -9.81 -10.47 11.47
C SER A 202 -8.82 -10.69 12.64
N PRO A 203 -9.31 -10.85 13.88
CA PRO A 203 -10.71 -10.98 14.36
C PRO A 203 -11.32 -9.69 14.95
N MET A 204 -11.00 -8.52 14.40
CA MET A 204 -11.48 -7.24 14.92
C MET A 204 -12.96 -6.99 14.60
N GLU A 205 -13.67 -6.32 15.50
CA GLU A 205 -15.01 -5.77 15.27
C GLU A 205 -14.92 -4.26 14.98
N LEU A 206 -15.80 -3.79 14.08
CA LEU A 206 -15.90 -2.38 13.71
C LEU A 206 -17.36 -1.97 13.61
N LYS A 207 -17.67 -0.79 14.14
CA LYS A 207 -18.96 -0.11 14.01
C LYS A 207 -18.73 1.31 13.52
N ILE A 208 -19.71 1.84 12.81
CA ILE A 208 -19.78 3.27 12.50
C ILE A 208 -20.92 3.85 13.31
N CYS A 209 -20.65 4.84 14.15
CA CYS A 209 -21.59 5.39 15.10
C CYS A 209 -21.81 6.89 14.87
N ASP A 210 -23.02 7.36 15.23
CA ASP A 210 -23.31 8.79 15.34
C ASP A 210 -22.72 9.40 16.63
N ALA A 211 -22.97 10.69 16.87
CA ALA A 211 -22.46 11.38 18.06
C ALA A 211 -23.08 10.89 19.38
N GLU A 212 -24.22 10.22 19.32
CA GLU A 212 -24.93 9.62 20.45
C GLU A 212 -24.51 8.17 20.70
N GLY A 213 -23.61 7.59 19.84
CA GLY A 213 -23.10 6.23 19.94
C GLY A 213 -23.98 5.16 19.28
N ASN A 214 -25.04 5.54 18.56
CA ASN A 214 -25.87 4.60 17.82
C ASN A 214 -25.21 4.20 16.50
N ILE A 215 -25.38 2.94 16.10
CA ILE A 215 -24.87 2.46 14.80
C ILE A 215 -25.66 3.13 13.67
N VAL A 216 -24.93 3.80 12.76
CA VAL A 216 -25.53 4.40 11.56
C VAL A 216 -25.75 3.35 10.46
N PRO A 217 -26.73 3.55 9.56
CA PRO A 217 -26.95 2.69 8.41
C PRO A 217 -25.74 2.63 7.47
N ASP A 218 -25.60 1.53 6.72
CA ASP A 218 -24.57 1.36 5.72
C ASP A 218 -24.58 2.48 4.67
N GLY A 219 -23.42 3.09 4.43
CA GLY A 219 -23.26 4.21 3.50
C GLY A 219 -23.35 5.59 4.14
N GLU A 220 -23.75 5.69 5.39
CA GLU A 220 -23.73 6.92 6.17
C GLU A 220 -22.36 7.18 6.80
N ARG A 221 -22.11 8.44 7.17
CA ARG A 221 -20.88 8.86 7.83
C ARG A 221 -21.06 8.83 9.34
N GLY A 222 -20.02 8.38 10.04
CA GLY A 222 -19.96 8.40 11.49
C GLY A 222 -18.54 8.20 12.01
N GLU A 223 -18.43 8.09 13.31
CA GLU A 223 -17.21 7.76 14.03
C GLU A 223 -16.91 6.27 13.91
N ILE A 224 -15.64 5.93 13.67
CA ILE A 224 -15.19 4.54 13.62
C ILE A 224 -14.91 4.06 15.05
N VAL A 225 -15.70 3.11 15.51
CA VAL A 225 -15.53 2.45 16.81
C VAL A 225 -15.05 1.03 16.57
N ILE A 226 -13.97 0.64 17.22
CA ILE A 226 -13.33 -0.67 17.02
C ILE A 226 -13.18 -1.41 18.35
N LYS A 227 -13.25 -2.75 18.26
CA LYS A 227 -12.98 -3.67 19.37
C LYS A 227 -12.09 -4.80 18.88
N GLY A 228 -11.03 -5.09 19.64
CA GLY A 228 -10.12 -6.18 19.31
C GLY A 228 -8.89 -6.22 20.22
N GLU A 229 -8.18 -7.33 20.19
CA GLU A 229 -6.97 -7.54 20.99
C GLU A 229 -5.80 -6.59 20.62
N ASN A 230 -5.89 -5.92 19.48
CA ASN A 230 -4.92 -4.96 19.00
C ASN A 230 -5.15 -3.54 19.52
N VAL A 231 -6.25 -3.28 20.19
CA VAL A 231 -6.51 -1.98 20.82
C VAL A 231 -5.58 -1.79 22.00
N MET A 232 -4.98 -0.62 22.13
CA MET A 232 -4.04 -0.28 23.21
C MET A 232 -4.68 -0.40 24.59
N ALA A 233 -3.87 -0.62 25.62
CA ALA A 233 -4.34 -0.60 27.00
C ALA A 233 -4.64 0.83 27.54
N GLY A 234 -4.14 1.85 26.87
CA GLY A 234 -4.35 3.25 27.22
C GLY A 234 -3.11 4.12 26.95
N TYR A 235 -3.26 5.41 27.17
CA TYR A 235 -2.15 6.37 27.08
C TYR A 235 -1.33 6.36 28.37
N TRP A 236 -0.03 6.28 28.22
CA TRP A 236 0.89 6.23 29.37
C TRP A 236 0.76 7.48 30.24
N LYS A 237 0.50 7.26 31.56
CA LYS A 237 0.31 8.32 32.56
C LYS A 237 -0.73 9.40 32.17
N ASN A 238 -1.69 9.07 31.33
CA ASN A 238 -2.77 9.96 30.93
C ASN A 238 -4.12 9.25 31.00
N PRO A 239 -4.68 9.07 32.21
CA PRO A 239 -5.96 8.37 32.41
C PRO A 239 -7.16 9.16 31.82
N GLU A 240 -7.10 10.48 31.80
CA GLU A 240 -8.16 11.32 31.24
C GLU A 240 -8.33 11.07 29.73
N SER A 241 -7.25 11.17 28.97
CA SER A 241 -7.29 10.86 27.53
C SER A 241 -7.63 9.39 27.26
N THR A 242 -7.20 8.48 28.14
CA THR A 242 -7.56 7.05 28.02
C THR A 242 -9.07 6.87 28.15
N ALA A 243 -9.69 7.43 29.18
CA ALA A 243 -11.13 7.32 29.41
C ALA A 243 -11.96 8.02 28.31
N ALA A 244 -11.41 9.06 27.67
CA ALA A 244 -12.07 9.73 26.55
C ALA A 244 -11.99 8.94 25.23
N THR A 245 -11.03 8.03 25.10
CA THR A 245 -10.76 7.30 23.85
C THR A 245 -11.22 5.84 23.90
N ILE A 246 -11.07 5.19 25.05
CA ILE A 246 -11.49 3.80 25.28
C ILE A 246 -12.77 3.82 26.09
N VAL A 247 -13.83 3.36 25.46
CA VAL A 247 -15.16 3.22 26.09
C VAL A 247 -15.51 1.74 26.18
N ASP A 248 -16.23 1.36 27.27
CA ASP A 248 -16.67 -0.03 27.52
C ASP A 248 -17.81 -0.49 26.59
#